data_56faaae34f6bff577574099278888f81
#
_entry.id   56faaae34f6bff577574099278888f81
#
_cell.length_a   1.000
_cell.length_b   1.000
_cell.length_c   1.000
_cell.angle_alpha   90.00
_cell.angle_beta   90.00
_cell.angle_gamma   90.00
#
_symmetry.space_group_name_H-M   'P 1'
#
loop_
_entity.id
_entity.type
_entity.pdbx_description
1 polymer ?
#
loop_
_entity_poly.entity_id
_entity_poly.type
_entity_poly.pdbx_seq_one_letter_code
_entity_poly.pdbx_strand_id
1 'polypeptide(L)'
;MATMKLILEKVLGGEKLSRQDTKDILLGITRDEYPSEQISALLTALQMRGVTVDELLGFRDGILETGVHAVLDCDRYIDVVGTGGDRKNTFNISTTSCFVIAGAGYKVAKHGNYSATSTSGASNVIEQHGVKFTADLDKLNRSINECGIVYLHAQLFAKAMKFVCPIRKALQFPTCFNLLGPLVNPSLPKCQLLGVATLDQMKLYSEVYRRIGVDYAIVNSIDGYDEISLTGDFKVSTNSYERIFSPSDLGMQKALPKELVAGATEKEAAQIFDAVLENRALPAQKNIVIANAAFGIQTFERGQKPIEECIDIARESIESGRALATFKKFREING
;
A
#
# COMPACT_ATOMS: atom_id res chain seq x y z
N MET A 1 -21.21 0.92 26.29
CA MET A 1 -21.10 0.58 24.84
C MET A 1 -22.45 0.05 24.37
N ALA A 2 -22.85 0.35 23.12
CA ALA A 2 -24.03 -0.27 22.51
C ALA A 2 -23.78 -1.78 22.34
N THR A 3 -24.81 -2.59 22.56
CA THR A 3 -24.71 -4.04 22.28
C THR A 3 -24.56 -4.28 20.78
N MET A 4 -23.89 -5.36 20.37
CA MET A 4 -23.74 -5.70 18.94
C MET A 4 -25.12 -5.82 18.26
N LYS A 5 -26.16 -6.26 18.98
CA LYS A 5 -27.54 -6.29 18.48
C LYS A 5 -27.99 -4.91 18.00
N LEU A 6 -27.85 -3.88 18.82
CA LEU A 6 -28.23 -2.50 18.48
C LEU A 6 -27.39 -1.94 17.32
N ILE A 7 -26.11 -2.28 17.26
CA ILE A 7 -25.21 -1.91 16.15
C ILE A 7 -25.71 -2.54 14.85
N LEU A 8 -26.02 -3.82 14.86
CA LEU A 8 -26.54 -4.53 13.69
C LEU A 8 -27.90 -3.97 13.25
N GLU A 9 -28.83 -3.69 14.18
CA GLU A 9 -30.11 -3.07 13.86
C GLU A 9 -29.93 -1.73 13.14
N LYS A 10 -29.03 -0.87 13.60
CA LYS A 10 -28.68 0.40 12.93
C LYS A 10 -28.15 0.17 11.51
N VAL A 11 -27.12 -0.68 11.36
CA VAL A 11 -26.46 -0.90 10.06
C VAL A 11 -27.41 -1.54 9.06
N LEU A 12 -28.22 -2.52 9.50
CA LEU A 12 -29.25 -3.17 8.66
C LEU A 12 -30.39 -2.20 8.28
N GLY A 13 -30.68 -1.22 9.15
CA GLY A 13 -31.60 -0.11 8.87
C GLY A 13 -31.03 0.96 7.94
N GLY A 14 -29.78 0.80 7.48
CA GLY A 14 -29.11 1.75 6.57
C GLY A 14 -28.42 2.92 7.29
N GLU A 15 -28.46 2.96 8.62
CA GLU A 15 -27.78 4.00 9.40
C GLU A 15 -26.25 3.87 9.30
N LYS A 16 -25.59 5.01 9.38
CA LYS A 16 -24.12 5.10 9.41
C LYS A 16 -23.63 5.06 10.85
N LEU A 17 -22.51 4.37 11.07
CA LEU A 17 -21.83 4.39 12.35
C LEU A 17 -20.85 5.58 12.42
N SER A 18 -20.68 6.12 13.60
CA SER A 18 -19.66 7.14 13.83
C SER A 18 -18.25 6.53 13.85
N ARG A 19 -17.24 7.37 13.71
CA ARG A 19 -15.83 6.98 13.89
C ARG A 19 -15.57 6.32 15.24
N GLN A 20 -16.20 6.85 16.32
CA GLN A 20 -16.05 6.29 17.65
C GLN A 20 -16.74 4.92 17.76
N ASP A 21 -17.95 4.73 17.18
CA ASP A 21 -18.66 3.45 17.23
C ASP A 21 -17.80 2.33 16.59
N THR A 22 -17.22 2.57 15.41
CA THR A 22 -16.42 1.54 14.71
C THR A 22 -15.08 1.30 15.40
N LYS A 23 -14.49 2.30 16.02
CA LYS A 23 -13.31 2.12 16.88
C LYS A 23 -13.65 1.22 18.08
N ASP A 24 -14.73 1.52 18.79
CA ASP A 24 -15.15 0.76 19.97
C ASP A 24 -15.55 -0.69 19.61
N ILE A 25 -16.17 -0.89 18.44
CA ILE A 25 -16.46 -2.23 17.90
C ILE A 25 -15.16 -3.01 17.71
N LEU A 26 -14.13 -2.41 17.08
CA LEU A 26 -12.86 -3.11 16.88
C LEU A 26 -12.17 -3.44 18.21
N LEU A 27 -12.18 -2.51 19.15
CA LEU A 27 -11.64 -2.75 20.48
C LEU A 27 -12.39 -3.90 21.19
N GLY A 28 -13.73 -3.94 21.08
CA GLY A 28 -14.53 -5.06 21.59
C GLY A 28 -14.20 -6.40 20.92
N ILE A 29 -13.97 -6.40 19.60
CA ILE A 29 -13.51 -7.60 18.87
C ILE A 29 -12.18 -8.09 19.43
N THR A 30 -11.22 -7.20 19.72
CA THR A 30 -9.92 -7.59 20.27
C THR A 30 -9.97 -8.12 21.70
N ARG A 31 -11.06 -7.84 22.43
CA ARG A 31 -11.35 -8.36 23.78
C ARG A 31 -12.25 -9.58 23.78
N ASP A 32 -12.58 -10.13 22.60
CA ASP A 32 -13.47 -11.29 22.42
C ASP A 32 -14.89 -11.06 23.00
N GLU A 33 -15.39 -9.83 22.92
CA GLU A 33 -16.70 -9.45 23.45
C GLU A 33 -17.86 -9.83 22.51
N TYR A 34 -17.58 -10.23 21.27
CA TYR A 34 -18.59 -10.52 20.25
C TYR A 34 -18.39 -11.88 19.61
N PRO A 35 -19.45 -12.70 19.48
CA PRO A 35 -19.39 -13.94 18.71
C PRO A 35 -19.00 -13.71 17.25
N SER A 36 -18.31 -14.66 16.64
CA SER A 36 -17.86 -14.60 15.24
C SER A 36 -19.00 -14.39 14.25
N GLU A 37 -20.18 -14.94 14.55
CA GLU A 37 -21.40 -14.82 13.74
C GLU A 37 -21.90 -13.37 13.69
N GLN A 38 -21.82 -12.66 14.80
CA GLN A 38 -22.21 -11.25 14.87
C GLN A 38 -21.20 -10.37 14.14
N ILE A 39 -19.92 -10.66 14.27
CA ILE A 39 -18.87 -9.95 13.53
C ILE A 39 -19.03 -10.21 12.02
N SER A 40 -19.29 -11.45 11.61
CA SER A 40 -19.55 -11.82 10.22
C SER A 40 -20.76 -11.07 9.65
N ALA A 41 -21.86 -11.00 10.40
CA ALA A 41 -23.06 -10.25 10.01
C ALA A 41 -22.76 -8.76 9.83
N LEU A 42 -22.01 -8.15 10.74
CA LEU A 42 -21.62 -6.75 10.66
C LEU A 42 -20.75 -6.48 9.42
N LEU A 43 -19.71 -7.29 9.19
CA LEU A 43 -18.83 -7.12 8.04
C LEU A 43 -19.59 -7.28 6.72
N THR A 44 -20.54 -8.22 6.66
CA THR A 44 -21.40 -8.43 5.48
C THR A 44 -22.32 -7.24 5.26
N ALA A 45 -22.97 -6.74 6.31
CA ALA A 45 -23.87 -5.59 6.21
C ALA A 45 -23.12 -4.31 5.78
N LEU A 46 -21.92 -4.05 6.32
CA LEU A 46 -21.07 -2.94 5.91
C LEU A 46 -20.62 -3.08 4.47
N GLN A 47 -20.32 -4.30 4.00
CA GLN A 47 -19.92 -4.55 2.62
C GLN A 47 -21.09 -4.30 1.64
N MET A 48 -22.30 -4.71 1.99
CA MET A 48 -23.50 -4.50 1.16
C MET A 48 -23.91 -3.03 1.07
N ARG A 49 -23.85 -2.31 2.19
CA ARG A 49 -24.24 -0.89 2.26
C ARG A 49 -23.16 0.04 1.70
N GLY A 50 -21.92 -0.40 1.71
CA GLY A 50 -20.73 0.43 1.54
C GLY A 50 -20.28 1.06 2.86
N VAL A 51 -18.96 1.10 3.08
CA VAL A 51 -18.35 1.72 4.27
C VAL A 51 -18.20 3.22 4.06
N THR A 52 -18.43 4.01 5.11
CA THR A 52 -18.20 5.46 5.10
C THR A 52 -16.77 5.80 5.51
N VAL A 53 -16.35 7.05 5.25
CA VAL A 53 -15.04 7.56 5.69
C VAL A 53 -14.91 7.51 7.22
N ASP A 54 -15.95 7.89 7.96
CA ASP A 54 -15.93 7.85 9.43
C ASP A 54 -15.79 6.43 9.96
N GLU A 55 -16.52 5.48 9.39
CA GLU A 55 -16.43 4.07 9.76
C GLU A 55 -15.04 3.49 9.47
N LEU A 56 -14.47 3.84 8.31
CA LEU A 56 -13.13 3.38 7.94
C LEU A 56 -12.06 3.97 8.87
N LEU A 57 -12.18 5.26 9.21
CA LEU A 57 -11.27 5.93 10.14
C LEU A 57 -11.38 5.34 11.56
N GLY A 58 -12.56 4.97 12.02
CA GLY A 58 -12.72 4.34 13.33
C GLY A 58 -12.07 2.96 13.41
N PHE A 59 -12.24 2.11 12.39
CA PHE A 59 -11.53 0.84 12.32
C PHE A 59 -10.01 1.03 12.25
N ARG A 60 -9.55 2.01 11.45
CA ARG A 60 -8.13 2.41 11.40
C ARG A 60 -7.60 2.77 12.79
N ASP A 61 -8.31 3.64 13.49
CA ASP A 61 -7.89 4.12 14.82
C ASP A 61 -7.79 2.96 15.82
N GLY A 62 -8.76 2.04 15.80
CA GLY A 62 -8.72 0.86 16.65
C GLY A 62 -7.56 -0.10 16.32
N ILE A 63 -7.23 -0.30 15.05
CA ILE A 63 -6.06 -1.11 14.65
C ILE A 63 -4.77 -0.48 15.13
N LEU A 64 -4.61 0.83 14.96
CA LEU A 64 -3.41 1.55 15.38
C LEU A 64 -3.28 1.57 16.90
N GLU A 65 -4.37 1.81 17.65
CA GLU A 65 -4.34 1.82 19.12
C GLU A 65 -3.93 0.47 19.73
N THR A 66 -4.36 -0.63 19.12
CA THR A 66 -4.04 -1.98 19.59
C THR A 66 -2.77 -2.55 19.00
N GLY A 67 -2.19 -1.85 18.03
CA GLY A 67 -1.00 -2.27 17.29
C GLY A 67 0.31 -1.92 18.00
N VAL A 68 1.39 -2.31 17.33
CA VAL A 68 2.75 -1.88 17.69
C VAL A 68 3.11 -0.71 16.78
N HIS A 69 3.59 0.39 17.34
CA HIS A 69 4.07 1.53 16.56
C HIS A 69 5.55 1.35 16.20
N ALA A 70 5.90 1.73 14.98
CA ALA A 70 7.28 1.81 14.51
C ALA A 70 7.71 3.29 14.48
N VAL A 71 8.27 3.77 15.58
CA VAL A 71 8.80 5.15 15.65
C VAL A 71 10.15 5.17 14.93
N LEU A 72 10.18 5.85 13.78
CA LEU A 72 11.38 5.96 12.96
C LEU A 72 12.12 7.28 13.26
N ASP A 73 13.44 7.17 13.36
CA ASP A 73 14.34 8.30 13.56
C ASP A 73 14.60 9.04 12.23
N CYS A 74 13.52 9.62 11.71
CA CYS A 74 13.52 10.29 10.41
C CYS A 74 12.28 11.19 10.30
N ASP A 75 12.48 12.45 9.92
CA ASP A 75 11.40 13.45 9.90
C ASP A 75 10.36 13.24 8.80
N ARG A 76 10.79 12.74 7.64
CA ARG A 76 9.94 12.54 6.46
C ARG A 76 10.30 11.29 5.70
N TYR A 77 9.30 10.50 5.42
CA TYR A 77 9.39 9.28 4.60
C TYR A 77 8.06 9.04 3.88
N ILE A 78 8.12 8.29 2.80
CA ILE A 78 6.93 7.89 2.01
C ILE A 78 6.62 6.42 2.19
N ASP A 79 5.33 6.07 2.20
CA ASP A 79 4.86 4.72 1.93
C ASP A 79 4.36 4.62 0.48
N VAL A 80 4.67 3.54 -0.20
CA VAL A 80 4.22 3.24 -1.56
C VAL A 80 3.50 1.90 -1.54
N VAL A 81 2.21 1.92 -1.76
CA VAL A 81 1.35 0.75 -1.57
C VAL A 81 0.20 0.74 -2.57
N GLY A 82 -0.26 -0.45 -2.97
CA GLY A 82 -1.53 -0.66 -3.66
C GLY A 82 -2.58 -1.24 -2.70
N THR A 83 -3.86 -1.05 -3.00
CA THR A 83 -4.94 -1.70 -2.26
C THR A 83 -4.96 -3.20 -2.49
N GLY A 84 -4.38 -3.65 -3.59
CA GLY A 84 -4.56 -5.00 -4.08
C GLY A 84 -5.99 -5.25 -4.58
N GLY A 85 -6.25 -6.51 -4.97
CA GLY A 85 -7.59 -6.92 -5.35
C GLY A 85 -8.01 -6.59 -6.79
N ASP A 86 -7.10 -6.06 -7.60
CA ASP A 86 -7.29 -5.78 -9.03
C ASP A 86 -7.38 -7.04 -9.89
N ARG A 87 -6.96 -8.20 -9.37
CA ARG A 87 -6.94 -9.52 -10.04
C ARG A 87 -6.08 -9.56 -11.31
N LYS A 88 -5.08 -8.70 -11.42
CA LYS A 88 -4.23 -8.58 -12.62
C LYS A 88 -2.95 -9.42 -12.55
N ASN A 89 -2.57 -9.93 -11.37
CA ASN A 89 -1.34 -10.69 -11.12
C ASN A 89 -0.08 -9.99 -11.67
N THR A 90 0.05 -8.69 -11.40
CA THR A 90 1.21 -7.89 -11.80
C THR A 90 2.45 -8.26 -10.98
N PHE A 91 3.65 -8.07 -11.57
CA PHE A 91 4.88 -8.14 -10.79
C PHE A 91 4.92 -7.05 -9.70
N ASN A 92 5.84 -7.15 -8.75
CA ASN A 92 5.86 -6.31 -7.53
C ASN A 92 6.28 -4.84 -7.81
N ILE A 93 5.48 -4.12 -8.60
CA ILE A 93 5.74 -2.75 -9.09
C ILE A 93 5.99 -1.80 -7.92
N SER A 94 5.05 -1.69 -6.96
CA SER A 94 5.17 -0.77 -5.82
C SER A 94 6.38 -1.10 -4.94
N THR A 95 6.68 -2.39 -4.73
CA THR A 95 7.85 -2.80 -3.92
C THR A 95 9.15 -2.44 -4.63
N THR A 96 9.23 -2.67 -5.94
CA THR A 96 10.41 -2.30 -6.74
C THR A 96 10.59 -0.77 -6.76
N SER A 97 9.50 -0.02 -6.93
CA SER A 97 9.51 1.45 -6.89
C SER A 97 10.03 2.01 -5.57
N CYS A 98 9.78 1.35 -4.44
CA CYS A 98 10.33 1.75 -3.13
C CYS A 98 11.87 1.79 -3.14
N PHE A 99 12.53 0.81 -3.73
CA PHE A 99 13.99 0.77 -3.82
C PHE A 99 14.54 1.80 -4.81
N VAL A 100 13.79 2.10 -5.87
CA VAL A 100 14.13 3.18 -6.80
C VAL A 100 14.06 4.54 -6.12
N ILE A 101 12.99 4.81 -5.36
CA ILE A 101 12.81 6.04 -4.57
C ILE A 101 13.92 6.17 -3.52
N ALA A 102 14.22 5.08 -2.79
CA ALA A 102 15.28 5.09 -1.78
C ALA A 102 16.66 5.28 -2.40
N GLY A 103 16.96 4.65 -3.55
CA GLY A 103 18.17 4.83 -4.32
C GLY A 103 18.32 6.24 -4.91
N ALA A 104 17.22 6.96 -5.09
CA ALA A 104 17.20 8.38 -5.45
C ALA A 104 17.47 9.31 -4.27
N GLY A 105 17.63 8.79 -3.04
CA GLY A 105 17.96 9.56 -1.84
C GLY A 105 16.76 9.92 -0.96
N TYR A 106 15.56 9.49 -1.30
CA TYR A 106 14.36 9.70 -0.50
C TYR A 106 14.15 8.58 0.51
N LYS A 107 13.61 8.91 1.70
CA LYS A 107 13.34 7.91 2.73
C LYS A 107 12.00 7.20 2.49
N VAL A 108 11.99 5.88 2.64
CA VAL A 108 10.81 5.02 2.40
C VAL A 108 10.52 4.16 3.63
N ALA A 109 9.28 4.16 4.09
CA ALA A 109 8.78 3.25 5.13
C ALA A 109 7.65 2.40 4.54
N LYS A 110 8.03 1.34 3.82
CA LYS A 110 7.07 0.48 3.13
C LYS A 110 6.32 -0.41 4.10
N HIS A 111 4.99 -0.26 4.13
CA HIS A 111 4.10 -1.22 4.77
C HIS A 111 3.66 -2.28 3.77
N GLY A 112 3.80 -3.55 4.11
CA GLY A 112 3.47 -4.64 3.19
C GLY A 112 3.05 -5.92 3.89
N ASN A 113 2.43 -6.82 3.11
CA ASN A 113 1.99 -8.14 3.57
C ASN A 113 2.18 -9.17 2.45
N TYR A 114 1.94 -10.42 2.76
CA TYR A 114 1.76 -11.47 1.77
C TYR A 114 0.53 -11.19 0.91
N SER A 115 0.56 -11.67 -0.34
CA SER A 115 -0.62 -11.60 -1.20
C SER A 115 -1.71 -12.56 -0.74
N ALA A 116 -2.96 -12.15 -0.89
CA ALA A 116 -4.11 -13.02 -0.74
C ALA A 116 -4.62 -13.58 -2.09
N THR A 117 -4.26 -12.97 -3.21
CA THR A 117 -4.87 -13.24 -4.52
C THR A 117 -3.89 -13.34 -5.70
N SER A 118 -2.71 -12.74 -5.60
CA SER A 118 -1.67 -12.78 -6.65
C SER A 118 -0.55 -13.78 -6.32
N THR A 119 0.23 -14.15 -7.31
CA THR A 119 1.37 -15.07 -7.19
C THR A 119 2.40 -14.60 -6.17
N SER A 120 2.65 -13.29 -6.09
CA SER A 120 3.63 -12.71 -5.18
C SER A 120 3.15 -11.37 -4.63
N GLY A 121 3.03 -11.28 -3.30
CA GLY A 121 2.81 -10.02 -2.60
C GLY A 121 4.12 -9.33 -2.25
N ALA A 122 4.02 -8.14 -1.65
CA ALA A 122 5.19 -7.38 -1.24
C ALA A 122 6.10 -8.14 -0.27
N SER A 123 5.54 -8.87 0.69
CA SER A 123 6.35 -9.68 1.63
C SER A 123 6.95 -10.91 0.96
N ASN A 124 6.23 -11.54 0.02
CA ASN A 124 6.75 -12.71 -0.68
C ASN A 124 8.06 -12.40 -1.42
N VAL A 125 8.08 -11.32 -2.22
CA VAL A 125 9.30 -10.96 -2.97
C VAL A 125 10.47 -10.59 -2.05
N ILE A 126 10.23 -9.92 -0.94
CA ILE A 126 11.26 -9.54 0.02
C ILE A 126 11.83 -10.77 0.74
N GLU A 127 10.96 -11.71 1.16
CA GLU A 127 11.34 -12.96 1.83
C GLU A 127 12.11 -13.91 0.89
N GLN A 128 11.76 -13.95 -0.42
CA GLN A 128 12.51 -14.72 -1.44
C GLN A 128 13.98 -14.28 -1.54
N HIS A 129 14.30 -13.06 -1.10
CA HIS A 129 15.67 -12.55 -1.06
C HIS A 129 16.37 -12.76 0.31
N GLY A 130 15.79 -13.58 1.20
CA GLY A 130 16.38 -13.96 2.48
C GLY A 130 16.20 -12.92 3.58
N VAL A 131 15.36 -11.90 3.37
CA VAL A 131 15.07 -10.88 4.39
C VAL A 131 14.18 -11.47 5.48
N LYS A 132 14.53 -11.18 6.74
CA LYS A 132 13.76 -11.56 7.93
C LYS A 132 13.02 -10.35 8.47
N PHE A 133 11.71 -10.46 8.57
CA PHE A 133 10.87 -9.37 9.11
C PHE A 133 11.07 -9.24 10.63
N THR A 134 11.09 -8.00 11.09
CA THR A 134 11.29 -7.68 12.50
C THR A 134 10.42 -6.49 12.94
N ALA A 135 10.15 -6.41 14.23
CA ALA A 135 9.59 -5.22 14.88
C ALA A 135 10.61 -4.58 15.84
N ASP A 136 11.88 -4.98 15.77
CA ASP A 136 12.99 -4.41 16.52
C ASP A 136 13.28 -2.98 15.98
N LEU A 137 13.03 -1.97 16.81
CA LEU A 137 13.14 -0.57 16.45
C LEU A 137 14.57 -0.15 16.08
N ASP A 138 15.58 -0.71 16.75
CA ASP A 138 16.98 -0.39 16.45
C ASP A 138 17.34 -0.88 15.05
N LYS A 139 16.93 -2.09 14.69
CA LYS A 139 17.15 -2.65 13.35
C LYS A 139 16.35 -1.88 12.29
N LEU A 140 15.11 -1.51 12.57
CA LEU A 140 14.28 -0.71 11.66
C LEU A 140 14.91 0.68 11.43
N ASN A 141 15.35 1.36 12.49
CA ASN A 141 16.00 2.66 12.41
C ASN A 141 17.36 2.56 11.70
N ARG A 142 18.14 1.53 11.98
CA ARG A 142 19.38 1.25 11.22
C ARG A 142 19.08 1.11 9.73
N SER A 143 18.04 0.37 9.35
CA SER A 143 17.67 0.16 7.95
C SER A 143 17.33 1.48 7.24
N ILE A 144 16.42 2.30 7.81
CA ILE A 144 16.03 3.56 7.17
C ILE A 144 17.19 4.58 7.12
N ASN A 145 18.07 4.58 8.12
CA ASN A 145 19.20 5.50 8.18
C ASN A 145 20.32 5.12 7.21
N GLU A 146 20.73 3.85 7.16
CA GLU A 146 21.87 3.39 6.36
C GLU A 146 21.53 3.13 4.88
N CYS A 147 20.30 2.65 4.57
CA CYS A 147 19.93 2.36 3.18
C CYS A 147 18.69 3.11 2.66
N GLY A 148 18.13 4.03 3.45
CA GLY A 148 17.02 4.87 3.02
C GLY A 148 15.65 4.19 3.01
N ILE A 149 15.57 2.90 3.33
CA ILE A 149 14.32 2.15 3.31
C ILE A 149 14.18 1.23 4.52
N VAL A 150 12.95 1.15 5.05
CA VAL A 150 12.55 0.16 6.04
C VAL A 150 11.31 -0.60 5.54
N TYR A 151 11.23 -1.89 5.84
CA TYR A 151 10.09 -2.74 5.52
C TYR A 151 9.33 -3.13 6.78
N LEU A 152 8.05 -2.77 6.84
CA LEU A 152 7.16 -2.98 7.97
C LEU A 152 6.14 -4.06 7.61
N HIS A 153 6.42 -5.31 8.02
CA HIS A 153 5.55 -6.45 7.73
C HIS A 153 4.30 -6.40 8.60
N ALA A 154 3.13 -6.24 7.98
CA ALA A 154 1.86 -5.95 8.64
C ALA A 154 1.51 -6.88 9.81
N GLN A 155 1.83 -8.17 9.72
CA GLN A 155 1.47 -9.15 10.75
C GLN A 155 2.20 -8.92 12.09
N LEU A 156 3.35 -8.26 12.07
CA LEU A 156 4.10 -7.95 13.29
C LEU A 156 3.52 -6.75 14.06
N PHE A 157 2.77 -5.87 13.38
CA PHE A 157 2.33 -4.59 13.92
C PHE A 157 0.81 -4.53 14.20
N ALA A 158 -0.02 -5.05 13.29
CA ALA A 158 -1.47 -4.95 13.36
C ALA A 158 -2.10 -6.09 14.19
N LYS A 159 -1.91 -6.08 15.52
CA LYS A 159 -2.33 -7.17 16.43
C LYS A 159 -3.83 -7.46 16.39
N ALA A 160 -4.69 -6.45 16.19
CA ALA A 160 -6.13 -6.63 16.08
C ALA A 160 -6.52 -7.57 14.93
N MET A 161 -5.71 -7.62 13.87
CA MET A 161 -6.04 -8.42 12.69
C MET A 161 -6.09 -9.92 12.95
N LYS A 162 -5.41 -10.44 13.97
CA LYS A 162 -5.48 -11.86 14.34
C LYS A 162 -6.90 -12.30 14.72
N PHE A 163 -7.73 -11.40 15.25
CA PHE A 163 -9.13 -11.69 15.62
C PHE A 163 -10.08 -11.60 14.42
N VAL A 164 -9.77 -10.77 13.44
CA VAL A 164 -10.62 -10.51 12.27
C VAL A 164 -10.26 -11.43 11.08
N CYS A 165 -8.98 -11.78 10.91
CA CYS A 165 -8.53 -12.60 9.78
C CYS A 165 -9.22 -13.96 9.64
N PRO A 166 -9.46 -14.76 10.70
CA PRO A 166 -10.16 -16.02 10.57
C PRO A 166 -11.59 -15.85 10.03
N ILE A 167 -12.31 -14.82 10.51
CA ILE A 167 -13.67 -14.49 10.08
C ILE A 167 -13.67 -14.08 8.60
N ARG A 168 -12.77 -13.19 8.19
CA ARG A 168 -12.64 -12.77 6.79
C ARG A 168 -12.30 -13.94 5.87
N LYS A 169 -11.45 -14.87 6.33
CA LYS A 169 -11.12 -16.08 5.56
C LYS A 169 -12.35 -16.99 5.40
N ALA A 170 -13.19 -17.11 6.44
CA ALA A 170 -14.44 -17.89 6.37
C ALA A 170 -15.50 -17.26 5.45
N LEU A 171 -15.55 -15.92 5.39
CA LEU A 171 -16.48 -15.19 4.51
C LEU A 171 -16.17 -15.34 3.01
N GLN A 172 -14.90 -15.54 2.63
CA GLN A 172 -14.45 -15.75 1.23
C GLN A 172 -14.80 -14.63 0.24
N PHE A 173 -15.14 -13.44 0.72
CA PHE A 173 -15.35 -12.26 -0.10
C PHE A 173 -14.66 -11.03 0.53
N PRO A 174 -14.39 -9.97 -0.26
CA PRO A 174 -13.79 -8.74 0.26
C PRO A 174 -14.67 -8.07 1.30
N THR A 175 -14.08 -7.54 2.35
CA THR A 175 -14.75 -6.75 3.39
C THR A 175 -14.14 -5.36 3.48
N CYS A 176 -14.73 -4.44 4.24
CA CYS A 176 -14.16 -3.11 4.48
C CYS A 176 -12.72 -3.16 5.03
N PHE A 177 -12.31 -4.25 5.68
CA PHE A 177 -10.94 -4.46 6.14
C PHE A 177 -9.92 -4.60 5.01
N ASN A 178 -10.34 -4.88 3.78
CA ASN A 178 -9.45 -4.85 2.62
C ASN A 178 -8.98 -3.43 2.28
N LEU A 179 -9.74 -2.41 2.71
CA LEU A 179 -9.42 -1.01 2.52
C LEU A 179 -8.49 -0.45 3.62
N LEU A 180 -8.21 -1.20 4.69
CA LEU A 180 -7.46 -0.67 5.84
C LEU A 180 -5.95 -0.80 5.68
N GLY A 181 -5.46 -1.74 4.86
CA GLY A 181 -4.02 -1.99 4.68
C GLY A 181 -3.20 -0.72 4.47
N PRO A 182 -3.54 0.12 3.50
CA PRO A 182 -2.82 1.37 3.24
C PRO A 182 -2.90 2.41 4.37
N LEU A 183 -3.88 2.31 5.23
CA LEU A 183 -4.17 3.31 6.27
C LEU A 183 -3.53 2.99 7.63
N VAL A 184 -2.98 1.79 7.79
CA VAL A 184 -2.50 1.28 9.08
C VAL A 184 -1.00 0.99 9.10
N ASN A 185 -0.23 1.72 8.28
CA ASN A 185 1.22 1.70 8.37
C ASN A 185 1.65 2.11 9.79
N PRO A 186 2.38 1.26 10.53
CA PRO A 186 2.68 1.48 11.95
C PRO A 186 3.61 2.67 12.21
N SER A 187 4.29 3.18 11.18
CA SER A 187 5.14 4.37 11.30
C SER A 187 4.37 5.68 11.07
N LEU A 188 3.09 5.62 10.69
CA LEU A 188 2.23 6.77 10.44
C LEU A 188 2.84 7.78 9.45
N PRO A 189 3.18 7.36 8.22
CA PRO A 189 3.80 8.24 7.25
C PRO A 189 2.90 9.44 6.94
N LYS A 190 3.52 10.60 6.79
CA LYS A 190 2.83 11.84 6.38
C LYS A 190 2.84 12.02 4.85
N CYS A 191 3.34 11.04 4.12
CA CYS A 191 3.45 11.05 2.67
C CYS A 191 3.15 9.64 2.13
N GLN A 192 2.26 9.52 1.14
CA GLN A 192 1.89 8.22 0.59
C GLN A 192 1.55 8.26 -0.90
N LEU A 193 2.12 7.33 -1.67
CA LEU A 193 1.63 6.96 -2.99
C LEU A 193 0.75 5.73 -2.85
N LEU A 194 -0.54 5.88 -3.19
CA LEU A 194 -1.52 4.79 -3.11
C LEU A 194 -2.06 4.42 -4.49
N GLY A 195 -1.90 3.17 -4.88
CA GLY A 195 -2.62 2.63 -6.02
C GLY A 195 -3.98 2.03 -5.61
N VAL A 196 -5.00 2.29 -6.41
CA VAL A 196 -6.37 1.79 -6.18
C VAL A 196 -6.94 1.15 -7.43
N ALA A 197 -7.72 0.07 -7.26
CA ALA A 197 -8.30 -0.67 -8.37
C ALA A 197 -9.53 0.03 -9.01
N THR A 198 -10.18 0.97 -8.29
CA THR A 198 -11.40 1.65 -8.76
C THR A 198 -11.41 3.14 -8.44
N LEU A 199 -12.14 3.91 -9.24
CA LEU A 199 -12.34 5.35 -9.00
C LEU A 199 -13.14 5.64 -7.73
N ASP A 200 -14.03 4.74 -7.30
CA ASP A 200 -14.76 4.88 -6.02
C ASP A 200 -13.79 4.76 -4.84
N GLN A 201 -12.83 3.84 -4.90
CA GLN A 201 -11.74 3.78 -3.90
C GLN A 201 -10.91 5.05 -3.92
N MET A 202 -10.56 5.58 -5.09
CA MET A 202 -9.83 6.86 -5.21
C MET A 202 -10.55 7.99 -4.47
N LYS A 203 -11.86 8.14 -4.69
CA LYS A 203 -12.69 9.14 -4.01
C LYS A 203 -12.70 8.93 -2.49
N LEU A 204 -12.88 7.70 -2.04
CA LEU A 204 -12.90 7.34 -0.61
C LEU A 204 -11.57 7.70 0.07
N TYR A 205 -10.45 7.27 -0.51
CA TYR A 205 -9.12 7.52 0.07
C TYR A 205 -8.71 8.98 0.00
N SER A 206 -9.09 9.72 -1.05
CA SER A 206 -8.84 11.16 -1.12
C SER A 206 -9.47 11.89 0.07
N GLU A 207 -10.70 11.53 0.43
CA GLU A 207 -11.37 12.10 1.59
C GLU A 207 -10.71 11.66 2.90
N VAL A 208 -10.35 10.38 3.03
CA VAL A 208 -9.62 9.86 4.20
C VAL A 208 -8.32 10.63 4.41
N TYR A 209 -7.48 10.77 3.36
CA TYR A 209 -6.16 11.42 3.50
C TYR A 209 -6.28 12.91 3.81
N ARG A 210 -7.27 13.62 3.24
CA ARG A 210 -7.55 15.01 3.63
C ARG A 210 -7.86 15.13 5.12
N ARG A 211 -8.66 14.22 5.67
CA ARG A 211 -9.03 14.24 7.10
C ARG A 211 -7.89 13.89 8.04
N ILE A 212 -6.96 13.04 7.64
CA ILE A 212 -5.81 12.66 8.47
C ILE A 212 -4.55 13.49 8.17
N GLY A 213 -4.61 14.41 7.20
CA GLY A 213 -3.52 15.35 6.93
C GLY A 213 -2.29 14.71 6.30
N VAL A 214 -2.47 13.75 5.37
CA VAL A 214 -1.39 13.09 4.63
C VAL A 214 -1.18 13.77 3.29
N ASP A 215 0.08 14.01 2.91
CA ASP A 215 0.45 14.36 1.55
C ASP A 215 0.30 13.11 0.67
N TYR A 216 -0.51 13.15 -0.39
CA TYR A 216 -0.80 11.95 -1.15
C TYR A 216 -0.79 12.15 -2.67
N ALA A 217 -0.46 11.08 -3.38
CA ALA A 217 -0.96 10.82 -4.72
C ALA A 217 -1.70 9.47 -4.71
N ILE A 218 -2.93 9.46 -5.20
CA ILE A 218 -3.70 8.25 -5.43
C ILE A 218 -3.75 8.02 -6.93
N VAL A 219 -3.37 6.83 -7.38
CA VAL A 219 -3.30 6.46 -8.79
C VAL A 219 -4.25 5.31 -9.09
N ASN A 220 -4.86 5.36 -10.26
CA ASN A 220 -5.71 4.29 -10.80
C ASN A 220 -5.51 4.21 -12.30
N SER A 221 -5.09 3.08 -12.83
CA SER A 221 -5.16 2.83 -14.27
C SER A 221 -6.61 2.56 -14.68
N ILE A 222 -7.09 3.25 -15.71
CA ILE A 222 -8.51 3.21 -16.12
C ILE A 222 -8.95 1.81 -16.53
N ASP A 223 -8.01 0.97 -16.97
CA ASP A 223 -8.23 -0.45 -17.28
C ASP A 223 -8.14 -1.38 -16.05
N GLY A 224 -8.15 -0.81 -14.84
CA GLY A 224 -8.41 -1.47 -13.57
C GLY A 224 -7.20 -2.02 -12.83
N TYR A 225 -5.96 -1.55 -13.12
CA TYR A 225 -4.81 -1.84 -12.26
C TYR A 225 -4.76 -0.87 -11.08
N ASP A 226 -4.37 -1.38 -9.92
CA ASP A 226 -4.12 -0.59 -8.72
C ASP A 226 -2.68 -0.01 -8.66
N GLU A 227 -2.12 0.30 -9.82
CA GLU A 227 -0.82 0.92 -10.03
C GLU A 227 -0.82 1.69 -11.36
N ILE A 228 0.18 2.50 -11.64
CA ILE A 228 0.39 3.05 -12.98
C ILE A 228 0.95 1.94 -13.84
N SER A 229 0.08 1.36 -14.69
CA SER A 229 0.40 0.19 -15.51
C SER A 229 1.03 0.53 -16.85
N LEU A 230 0.84 1.76 -17.33
CA LEU A 230 1.17 2.20 -18.69
C LEU A 230 0.49 1.38 -19.81
N THR A 231 -0.46 0.51 -19.47
CA THR A 231 -1.26 -0.23 -20.47
C THR A 231 -2.37 0.61 -21.09
N GLY A 232 -2.63 1.76 -20.53
CA GLY A 232 -3.63 2.73 -20.96
C GLY A 232 -3.51 4.01 -20.15
N ASP A 233 -4.55 4.83 -20.21
CA ASP A 233 -4.63 6.03 -19.43
C ASP A 233 -4.80 5.71 -17.94
N PHE A 234 -4.32 6.60 -17.10
CA PHE A 234 -4.43 6.49 -15.65
C PHE A 234 -4.79 7.84 -15.03
N LYS A 235 -5.56 7.79 -13.95
CA LYS A 235 -5.93 8.97 -13.17
C LYS A 235 -5.03 9.12 -11.96
N VAL A 236 -4.63 10.35 -11.68
CA VAL A 236 -3.90 10.75 -10.48
C VAL A 236 -4.73 11.79 -9.72
N SER A 237 -4.93 11.56 -8.42
CA SER A 237 -5.54 12.52 -7.48
C SER A 237 -4.54 12.84 -6.38
N THR A 238 -4.27 14.13 -6.16
CA THR A 238 -3.32 14.62 -5.15
C THR A 238 -4.00 15.61 -4.22
N ASN A 239 -3.25 16.18 -3.28
CA ASN A 239 -3.75 17.27 -2.42
C ASN A 239 -4.12 18.54 -3.24
N SER A 240 -3.57 18.72 -4.45
CA SER A 240 -3.67 19.96 -5.21
C SER A 240 -4.36 19.82 -6.56
N TYR A 241 -4.36 18.62 -7.18
CA TYR A 241 -4.97 18.40 -8.48
C TYR A 241 -5.50 16.99 -8.66
N GLU A 242 -6.42 16.85 -9.64
CA GLU A 242 -6.79 15.58 -10.26
C GLU A 242 -6.57 15.68 -11.76
N ARG A 243 -5.91 14.68 -12.35
CA ARG A 243 -5.63 14.66 -13.80
C ARG A 243 -5.61 13.23 -14.31
N ILE A 244 -6.04 13.06 -15.56
CA ILE A 244 -5.82 11.83 -16.33
C ILE A 244 -4.56 12.05 -17.18
N PHE A 245 -3.69 11.08 -17.14
CA PHE A 245 -2.46 11.02 -17.93
C PHE A 245 -2.53 9.84 -18.90
N SER A 246 -1.96 10.02 -20.06
CA SER A 246 -1.60 8.91 -20.97
C SER A 246 -0.12 8.56 -20.79
N PRO A 247 0.32 7.35 -21.21
CA PRO A 247 1.75 7.03 -21.23
C PRO A 247 2.59 8.06 -22.01
N SER A 248 2.04 8.61 -23.09
CA SER A 248 2.72 9.64 -23.92
C SER A 248 2.92 10.97 -23.19
N ASP A 249 2.06 11.33 -22.22
CA ASP A 249 2.27 12.53 -21.38
C ASP A 249 3.53 12.43 -20.52
N LEU A 250 3.99 11.20 -20.26
CA LEU A 250 5.23 10.91 -19.53
C LEU A 250 6.42 10.65 -20.46
N GLY A 251 6.26 10.81 -21.78
CA GLY A 251 7.27 10.44 -22.77
C GLY A 251 7.53 8.92 -22.84
N MET A 252 6.55 8.09 -22.42
CA MET A 252 6.68 6.64 -22.34
C MET A 252 5.79 5.95 -23.36
N GLN A 253 6.23 4.76 -23.81
CA GLN A 253 5.42 3.92 -24.71
C GLN A 253 4.38 3.16 -23.91
N LYS A 254 3.25 2.86 -24.57
CA LYS A 254 2.21 2.01 -24.02
C LYS A 254 2.73 0.58 -23.84
N ALA A 255 2.55 0.02 -22.66
CA ALA A 255 2.90 -1.35 -22.32
C ALA A 255 1.79 -2.33 -22.75
N LEU A 256 2.16 -3.58 -22.94
CA LEU A 256 1.20 -4.66 -23.16
C LEU A 256 0.90 -5.38 -21.83
N PRO A 257 -0.35 -5.79 -21.56
CA PRO A 257 -0.70 -6.48 -20.30
C PRO A 257 0.18 -7.69 -19.98
N LYS A 258 0.62 -8.44 -21.00
CA LYS A 258 1.51 -9.61 -20.84
C LYS A 258 2.90 -9.25 -20.28
N GLU A 259 3.35 -8.00 -20.43
CA GLU A 259 4.65 -7.53 -19.94
C GLU A 259 4.64 -7.22 -18.44
N LEU A 260 3.44 -7.13 -17.83
CA LEU A 260 3.24 -6.82 -16.42
C LEU A 260 3.07 -8.07 -15.55
N VAL A 261 2.86 -9.24 -16.15
CA VAL A 261 2.55 -10.47 -15.40
C VAL A 261 3.73 -10.89 -14.52
N ALA A 262 3.43 -11.22 -13.25
CA ALA A 262 4.42 -11.64 -12.27
C ALA A 262 5.10 -12.99 -12.56
N GLY A 263 4.57 -13.75 -13.52
CA GLY A 263 4.95 -15.14 -13.72
C GLY A 263 4.04 -16.11 -12.94
N ALA A 264 4.37 -17.38 -12.96
CA ALA A 264 3.61 -18.45 -12.31
C ALA A 264 4.08 -18.75 -10.87
N THR A 265 5.25 -18.30 -10.48
CA THR A 265 5.89 -18.59 -9.20
C THR A 265 6.45 -17.34 -8.53
N GLU A 266 6.58 -17.36 -7.21
CA GLU A 266 7.25 -16.29 -6.44
C GLU A 266 8.69 -16.07 -6.90
N LYS A 267 9.37 -17.13 -7.33
CA LYS A 267 10.73 -17.06 -7.88
C LYS A 267 10.79 -16.27 -9.19
N GLU A 268 9.82 -16.47 -10.09
CA GLU A 268 9.74 -15.69 -11.33
C GLU A 268 9.44 -14.21 -11.03
N ALA A 269 8.55 -13.93 -10.09
CA ALA A 269 8.28 -12.57 -9.66
C ALA A 269 9.55 -11.89 -9.07
N ALA A 270 10.33 -12.62 -8.25
CA ALA A 270 11.59 -12.15 -7.72
C ALA A 270 12.64 -11.89 -8.83
N GLN A 271 12.67 -12.71 -9.87
CA GLN A 271 13.56 -12.50 -11.03
C GLN A 271 13.22 -11.22 -11.80
N ILE A 272 11.93 -10.88 -11.95
CA ILE A 272 11.51 -9.61 -12.57
C ILE A 272 11.94 -8.42 -11.70
N PHE A 273 11.73 -8.51 -10.38
CA PHE A 273 12.18 -7.50 -9.43
C PHE A 273 13.70 -7.25 -9.55
N ASP A 274 14.51 -8.32 -9.54
CA ASP A 274 15.95 -8.24 -9.73
C ASP A 274 16.32 -7.61 -11.07
N ALA A 275 15.67 -8.06 -12.15
CA ALA A 275 15.96 -7.57 -13.49
C ALA A 275 15.74 -6.05 -13.62
N VAL A 276 14.70 -5.50 -12.95
CA VAL A 276 14.47 -4.05 -12.94
C VAL A 276 15.58 -3.32 -12.20
N LEU A 277 15.92 -3.76 -10.98
CA LEU A 277 16.96 -3.11 -10.18
C LEU A 277 18.36 -3.23 -10.82
N GLU A 278 18.61 -4.31 -11.56
CA GLU A 278 19.86 -4.55 -12.31
C GLU A 278 19.86 -3.87 -13.69
N ASN A 279 18.86 -3.08 -14.01
CA ASN A 279 18.71 -2.37 -15.30
C ASN A 279 18.74 -3.30 -16.54
N ARG A 280 18.25 -4.53 -16.41
CA ARG A 280 18.19 -5.54 -17.49
C ARG A 280 16.78 -6.07 -17.77
N ALA A 281 15.76 -5.44 -17.17
CA ALA A 281 14.35 -5.77 -17.40
C ALA A 281 13.87 -5.33 -18.78
N LEU A 282 12.69 -5.81 -19.17
CA LEU A 282 12.02 -5.29 -20.36
C LEU A 282 11.80 -3.77 -20.25
N PRO A 283 11.90 -3.02 -21.35
CA PRO A 283 11.67 -1.57 -21.33
C PRO A 283 10.31 -1.19 -20.69
N ALA A 284 9.25 -1.94 -20.93
CA ALA A 284 7.94 -1.73 -20.33
C ALA A 284 8.00 -1.86 -18.80
N GLN A 285 8.61 -2.92 -18.26
CA GLN A 285 8.73 -3.17 -16.83
C GLN A 285 9.54 -2.06 -16.15
N LYS A 286 10.67 -1.64 -16.75
CA LYS A 286 11.48 -0.53 -16.24
C LYS A 286 10.69 0.77 -16.23
N ASN A 287 10.00 1.12 -17.32
CA ASN A 287 9.24 2.35 -17.44
C ASN A 287 8.06 2.42 -16.44
N ILE A 288 7.37 1.31 -16.22
CA ILE A 288 6.29 1.21 -15.23
C ILE A 288 6.82 1.52 -13.83
N VAL A 289 7.94 0.93 -13.43
CA VAL A 289 8.56 1.21 -12.13
C VAL A 289 9.03 2.66 -12.04
N ILE A 290 9.62 3.21 -13.09
CA ILE A 290 10.03 4.63 -13.16
C ILE A 290 8.81 5.54 -13.00
N ALA A 291 7.68 5.27 -13.68
CA ALA A 291 6.47 6.07 -13.56
C ALA A 291 5.93 6.07 -12.12
N ASN A 292 5.77 4.90 -11.52
CA ASN A 292 5.31 4.80 -10.13
C ASN A 292 6.29 5.48 -9.15
N ALA A 293 7.58 5.27 -9.30
CA ALA A 293 8.60 5.93 -8.47
C ALA A 293 8.59 7.45 -8.64
N ALA A 294 8.40 7.96 -9.86
CA ALA A 294 8.34 9.40 -10.15
C ALA A 294 7.16 10.08 -9.44
N PHE A 295 5.96 9.50 -9.49
CA PHE A 295 4.83 10.05 -8.73
C PHE A 295 5.04 9.93 -7.22
N GLY A 296 5.73 8.90 -6.73
CA GLY A 296 6.16 8.82 -5.33
C GLY A 296 7.11 9.96 -4.95
N ILE A 297 8.13 10.24 -5.76
CA ILE A 297 9.08 11.36 -5.58
C ILE A 297 8.32 12.69 -5.61
N GLN A 298 7.45 12.91 -6.60
CA GLN A 298 6.66 14.13 -6.70
C GLN A 298 5.79 14.35 -5.46
N THR A 299 5.20 13.29 -4.92
CA THR A 299 4.40 13.34 -3.69
C THR A 299 5.26 13.69 -2.49
N PHE A 300 6.45 13.09 -2.38
CA PHE A 300 7.41 13.42 -1.32
C PHE A 300 7.82 14.90 -1.37
N GLU A 301 8.02 15.45 -2.57
CA GLU A 301 8.35 16.86 -2.83
C GLU A 301 7.11 17.79 -2.79
N ARG A 302 5.93 17.28 -2.43
CA ARG A 302 4.67 18.06 -2.36
C ARG A 302 4.30 18.75 -3.67
N GLY A 303 4.62 18.13 -4.80
CA GLY A 303 4.38 18.69 -6.14
C GLY A 303 5.30 19.85 -6.53
N GLN A 304 6.35 20.15 -5.75
CA GLN A 304 7.28 21.24 -6.07
C GLN A 304 8.18 20.93 -7.27
N LYS A 305 8.42 19.64 -7.56
CA LYS A 305 9.14 19.20 -8.75
C LYS A 305 8.16 18.82 -9.86
N PRO A 306 8.42 19.23 -11.12
CA PRO A 306 7.66 18.75 -12.26
C PRO A 306 7.84 17.23 -12.43
N ILE A 307 6.82 16.57 -13.01
CA ILE A 307 6.85 15.10 -13.12
C ILE A 307 7.98 14.60 -14.02
N GLU A 308 8.35 15.36 -15.02
CA GLU A 308 9.45 15.07 -15.94
C GLU A 308 10.78 14.97 -15.18
N GLU A 309 11.05 15.91 -14.27
CA GLU A 309 12.25 15.88 -13.41
C GLU A 309 12.23 14.66 -12.48
N CYS A 310 11.07 14.33 -11.91
CA CYS A 310 10.91 13.14 -11.05
C CYS A 310 11.14 11.83 -11.84
N ILE A 311 10.72 11.79 -13.11
CA ILE A 311 10.99 10.67 -14.02
C ILE A 311 12.48 10.50 -14.25
N ASP A 312 13.20 11.59 -14.49
CA ASP A 312 14.64 11.54 -14.71
C ASP A 312 15.39 11.11 -13.44
N ILE A 313 14.98 11.60 -12.27
CA ILE A 313 15.53 11.17 -10.97
C ILE A 313 15.32 9.66 -10.74
N ALA A 314 14.12 9.16 -11.01
CA ALA A 314 13.79 7.74 -10.87
C ALA A 314 14.59 6.87 -11.87
N ARG A 315 14.69 7.32 -13.12
CA ARG A 315 15.46 6.65 -14.17
C ARG A 315 16.94 6.56 -13.78
N GLU A 316 17.53 7.68 -13.35
CA GLU A 316 18.91 7.73 -12.93
C GLU A 316 19.20 6.82 -11.73
N SER A 317 18.25 6.67 -10.80
CA SER A 317 18.40 5.74 -9.66
C SER A 317 18.62 4.30 -10.11
N ILE A 318 17.91 3.87 -11.17
CA ILE A 318 18.11 2.53 -11.76
C ILE A 318 19.39 2.48 -12.56
N GLU A 319 19.59 3.39 -13.51
CA GLU A 319 20.66 3.35 -14.51
C GLU A 319 22.06 3.57 -13.91
N SER A 320 22.16 4.34 -12.83
CA SER A 320 23.39 4.48 -12.06
C SER A 320 23.70 3.30 -11.13
N GLY A 321 22.74 2.36 -10.95
CA GLY A 321 22.86 1.24 -10.02
C GLY A 321 22.60 1.59 -8.55
N ARG A 322 22.18 2.83 -8.23
CA ARG A 322 21.87 3.24 -6.83
C ARG A 322 20.72 2.46 -6.24
N ALA A 323 19.65 2.19 -7.01
CA ALA A 323 18.53 1.38 -6.56
C ALA A 323 18.99 -0.04 -6.18
N LEU A 324 19.83 -0.67 -7.00
CA LEU A 324 20.42 -1.98 -6.71
C LEU A 324 21.33 -1.95 -5.47
N ALA A 325 22.17 -0.92 -5.34
CA ALA A 325 23.04 -0.76 -4.17
C ALA A 325 22.23 -0.61 -2.88
N THR A 326 21.15 0.15 -2.91
CA THR A 326 20.19 0.30 -1.82
C THR A 326 19.57 -1.05 -1.44
N PHE A 327 19.13 -1.84 -2.42
CA PHE A 327 18.56 -3.17 -2.15
C PHE A 327 19.60 -4.14 -1.56
N LYS A 328 20.83 -4.16 -2.07
CA LYS A 328 21.91 -4.98 -1.51
C LYS A 328 22.19 -4.60 -0.05
N LYS A 329 22.28 -3.31 0.25
CA LYS A 329 22.48 -2.82 1.63
C LYS A 329 21.30 -3.16 2.54
N PHE A 330 20.08 -3.03 2.04
CA PHE A 330 18.87 -3.43 2.77
C PHE A 330 18.88 -4.93 3.13
N ARG A 331 19.29 -5.80 2.19
CA ARG A 331 19.44 -7.25 2.44
C ARG A 331 20.53 -7.54 3.46
N GLU A 332 21.66 -6.87 3.38
CA GLU A 332 22.78 -7.01 4.36
C GLU A 332 22.29 -6.73 5.80
N ILE A 333 21.49 -5.69 5.98
CA ILE A 333 20.99 -5.29 7.29
C ILE A 333 19.89 -6.25 7.79
N ASN A 334 19.04 -6.75 6.90
CA ASN A 334 17.80 -7.44 7.26
C ASN A 334 17.79 -8.96 6.99
N GLY A 335 18.85 -9.52 6.45
CA GLY A 335 19.03 -10.94 6.18
C GLY A 335 19.34 -11.81 7.40
#